data_0380ae012c812ecf613b0f7c899e443b
#
_entry.id   0380ae012c812ecf613b0f7c899e443b
#
_cell.length_a   1.000
_cell.length_b   1.000
_cell.length_c   1.000
_cell.angle_alpha   90.00
_cell.angle_beta   90.00
_cell.angle_gamma   90.00
#
_symmetry.space_group_name_H-M   'P 1'
#
loop_
_entity.id
_entity.type
_entity.pdbx_description
1 polymer ?
#
loop_
_entity_poly.entity_id
_entity_poly.type
_entity_poly.pdbx_seq_one_letter_code
_entity_poly.pdbx_strand_id
1 'polypeptide(L)'
;MTAQEERCELIQKAQQGDKEAMEQLVTQNSPLVWSIVRRFLGRGVEKDDLYQLGCMGLLKAVEGFDPAFATQFSTYAVPKIAGEIRRFLRDDGLLKVSRSVKENQNRVMAARARLESVLGREPRLSEIAAETGLTPEEIAAGETACQSALSLRSEE
;
A
#
# COMPACT_ATOMS: atom_id res chain seq x y z
N MET A 1 7.92 -31.42 -20.36
CA MET A 1 8.15 -30.00 -20.01
C MET A 1 8.06 -29.80 -18.50
N THR A 2 9.02 -29.08 -17.94
CA THR A 2 8.97 -28.71 -16.54
C THR A 2 7.99 -27.55 -16.33
N ALA A 3 7.52 -27.34 -15.10
CA ALA A 3 6.64 -26.24 -14.77
C ALA A 3 7.27 -24.88 -15.11
N GLN A 4 8.58 -24.78 -14.95
CA GLN A 4 9.31 -23.56 -15.28
C GLN A 4 9.34 -23.29 -16.78
N GLU A 5 9.52 -24.34 -17.59
CA GLU A 5 9.50 -24.22 -19.05
C GLU A 5 8.12 -23.81 -19.56
N GLU A 6 7.06 -24.37 -18.98
CA GLU A 6 5.69 -23.99 -19.31
C GLU A 6 5.42 -22.53 -18.99
N ARG A 7 5.90 -22.07 -17.83
CA ARG A 7 5.77 -20.69 -17.42
C ARG A 7 6.51 -19.73 -18.35
N CYS A 8 7.72 -20.13 -18.79
CA CYS A 8 8.49 -19.33 -19.75
C CYS A 8 7.76 -19.21 -21.10
N GLU A 9 7.14 -20.29 -21.55
CA GLU A 9 6.33 -20.25 -22.76
C GLU A 9 5.15 -19.29 -22.65
N LEU A 10 4.43 -19.33 -21.51
CA LEU A 10 3.32 -18.40 -21.26
C LEU A 10 3.81 -16.96 -21.25
N ILE A 11 4.94 -16.70 -20.62
CA ILE A 11 5.52 -15.35 -20.55
C ILE A 11 5.86 -14.85 -21.95
N GLN A 12 6.47 -15.69 -22.78
CA GLN A 12 6.80 -15.33 -24.15
C GLN A 12 5.55 -15.02 -24.97
N LYS A 13 4.51 -15.83 -24.85
CA LYS A 13 3.23 -15.59 -25.53
C LYS A 13 2.58 -14.28 -25.06
N ALA A 14 2.59 -14.03 -23.78
CA ALA A 14 2.05 -12.80 -23.20
C ALA A 14 2.82 -11.58 -23.70
N GLN A 15 4.13 -11.67 -23.81
CA GLN A 15 4.97 -10.59 -24.36
C GLN A 15 4.68 -10.29 -25.82
N GLN A 16 4.16 -11.29 -26.54
CA GLN A 16 3.75 -11.14 -27.95
C GLN A 16 2.33 -10.61 -28.11
N GLY A 17 1.63 -10.36 -27.00
CA GLY A 17 0.29 -9.80 -27.01
C GLY A 17 -0.84 -10.81 -26.82
N ASP A 18 -0.53 -12.05 -26.47
CA ASP A 18 -1.56 -13.06 -26.20
C ASP A 18 -2.26 -12.78 -24.87
N LYS A 19 -3.51 -12.34 -24.94
CA LYS A 19 -4.32 -11.98 -23.78
C LYS A 19 -4.63 -13.18 -22.88
N GLU A 20 -4.88 -14.34 -23.48
CA GLU A 20 -5.17 -15.57 -22.72
C GLU A 20 -3.95 -15.98 -21.88
N ALA A 21 -2.76 -15.90 -22.47
CA ALA A 21 -1.52 -16.20 -21.76
C ALA A 21 -1.32 -15.24 -20.58
N MET A 22 -1.61 -13.96 -20.78
CA MET A 22 -1.51 -12.96 -19.73
C MET A 22 -2.51 -13.23 -18.58
N GLU A 23 -3.75 -13.57 -18.92
CA GLU A 23 -4.78 -13.92 -17.93
C GLU A 23 -4.38 -15.15 -17.12
N GLN A 24 -3.83 -16.17 -17.78
CA GLN A 24 -3.34 -17.37 -17.11
C GLN A 24 -2.20 -17.03 -16.13
N LEU A 25 -1.29 -16.18 -16.54
CA LEU A 25 -0.18 -15.75 -15.67
C LEU A 25 -0.69 -14.98 -14.45
N VAL A 26 -1.66 -14.10 -14.64
CA VAL A 26 -2.26 -13.36 -13.53
C VAL A 26 -2.95 -14.33 -12.57
N THR A 27 -3.72 -15.28 -13.07
CA THR A 27 -4.42 -16.27 -12.26
C THR A 27 -3.43 -17.14 -11.48
N GLN A 28 -2.39 -17.63 -12.15
CA GLN A 28 -1.39 -18.49 -11.53
C GLN A 28 -0.58 -17.76 -10.45
N ASN A 29 -0.38 -16.46 -10.62
CA ASN A 29 0.42 -15.65 -9.70
C ASN A 29 -0.43 -14.82 -8.74
N SER A 30 -1.75 -14.99 -8.75
CA SER A 30 -2.65 -14.29 -7.83
C SER A 30 -2.28 -14.52 -6.36
N PRO A 31 -1.97 -15.75 -5.91
CA PRO A 31 -1.52 -15.96 -4.53
C PRO A 31 -0.25 -15.18 -4.19
N LEU A 32 0.67 -15.08 -5.14
CA LEU A 32 1.90 -14.30 -4.96
C LEU A 32 1.58 -12.81 -4.78
N VAL A 33 0.70 -12.25 -5.61
CA VAL A 33 0.29 -10.85 -5.50
C VAL A 33 -0.36 -10.60 -4.14
N TRP A 34 -1.29 -11.46 -3.71
CA TRP A 34 -1.95 -11.32 -2.41
C TRP A 34 -0.96 -11.41 -1.25
N SER A 35 0.05 -12.27 -1.33
CA SER A 35 1.06 -12.38 -0.27
C SER A 35 1.83 -11.08 -0.09
N ILE A 36 2.07 -10.36 -1.18
CA ILE A 36 2.75 -9.06 -1.16
C ILE A 36 1.80 -7.97 -0.67
N VAL A 37 0.54 -7.98 -1.15
CA VAL A 37 -0.50 -7.02 -0.75
C VAL A 37 -0.70 -7.02 0.77
N ARG A 38 -0.65 -8.20 1.40
CA ARG A 38 -0.82 -8.34 2.85
C ARG A 38 0.17 -7.52 3.65
N ARG A 39 1.37 -7.28 3.11
CA ARG A 39 2.40 -6.46 3.77
C ARG A 39 2.01 -4.98 3.83
N PHE A 40 1.09 -4.55 2.99
CA PHE A 40 0.69 -3.14 2.86
C PHE A 40 -0.72 -2.85 3.38
N LEU A 41 -1.37 -3.84 3.99
CA LEU A 41 -2.70 -3.64 4.59
C LEU A 41 -2.61 -2.69 5.78
N GLY A 42 -3.70 -1.97 6.03
CA GLY A 42 -3.80 -1.06 7.17
C GLY A 42 -3.14 0.29 6.95
N ARG A 43 -2.78 0.64 5.71
CA ARG A 43 -2.11 1.91 5.40
C ARG A 43 -3.00 2.93 4.69
N GLY A 44 -4.32 2.78 4.84
CA GLY A 44 -5.29 3.73 4.31
C GLY A 44 -5.76 3.47 2.89
N VAL A 45 -5.31 2.38 2.27
CA VAL A 45 -5.74 1.96 0.92
C VAL A 45 -6.45 0.62 1.05
N GLU A 46 -7.57 0.45 0.34
CA GLU A 46 -8.32 -0.79 0.36
C GLU A 46 -7.54 -1.92 -0.31
N LYS A 47 -7.79 -3.16 0.19
CA LYS A 47 -7.08 -4.34 -0.30
C LYS A 47 -7.27 -4.57 -1.79
N ASP A 48 -8.47 -4.29 -2.32
CA ASP A 48 -8.75 -4.48 -3.75
C ASP A 48 -7.96 -3.52 -4.62
N ASP A 49 -7.79 -2.28 -4.16
CA ASP A 49 -6.95 -1.29 -4.84
C ASP A 49 -5.48 -1.70 -4.81
N LEU A 50 -5.02 -2.20 -3.67
CA LEU A 50 -3.65 -2.71 -3.55
C LEU A 50 -3.42 -3.91 -4.46
N TYR A 51 -4.42 -4.79 -4.58
CA TYR A 51 -4.34 -5.94 -5.47
C TYR A 51 -4.22 -5.50 -6.93
N GLN A 52 -5.01 -4.51 -7.36
CA GLN A 52 -4.92 -3.98 -8.72
C GLN A 52 -3.54 -3.39 -9.01
N LEU A 53 -2.98 -2.64 -8.05
CA LEU A 53 -1.63 -2.11 -8.18
C LEU A 53 -0.59 -3.23 -8.26
N GLY A 54 -0.77 -4.27 -7.46
CA GLY A 54 0.10 -5.45 -7.50
C GLY A 54 0.04 -6.14 -8.85
N CYS A 55 -1.15 -6.26 -9.42
CA CYS A 55 -1.33 -6.83 -10.76
C CYS A 55 -0.65 -5.99 -11.84
N MET A 56 -0.67 -4.66 -11.72
CA MET A 56 0.08 -3.79 -12.62
C MET A 56 1.58 -4.07 -12.56
N GLY A 57 2.10 -4.26 -11.35
CA GLY A 57 3.50 -4.65 -11.16
C GLY A 57 3.82 -6.00 -11.76
N LEU A 58 2.88 -6.96 -11.63
CA LEU A 58 3.01 -8.28 -12.25
C LEU A 58 3.05 -8.19 -13.77
N LEU A 59 2.18 -7.38 -14.39
CA LEU A 59 2.17 -7.17 -15.83
C LEU A 59 3.50 -6.59 -16.32
N LYS A 60 4.03 -5.62 -15.59
CA LYS A 60 5.36 -5.05 -15.91
C LYS A 60 6.46 -6.09 -15.78
N ALA A 61 6.36 -6.97 -14.79
CA ALA A 61 7.33 -8.06 -14.62
C ALA A 61 7.27 -9.04 -15.81
N VAL A 62 6.07 -9.38 -16.27
CA VAL A 62 5.90 -10.26 -17.42
C VAL A 62 6.51 -9.62 -18.66
N GLU A 63 6.24 -8.34 -18.88
CA GLU A 63 6.77 -7.63 -20.06
C GLU A 63 8.30 -7.51 -20.06
N GLY A 64 8.89 -7.33 -18.87
CA GLY A 64 10.33 -7.11 -18.76
C GLY A 64 11.16 -8.34 -18.46
N PHE A 65 10.54 -9.49 -18.21
CA PHE A 65 11.28 -10.70 -17.86
C PHE A 65 11.92 -11.34 -19.08
N ASP A 66 13.20 -11.68 -18.96
CA ASP A 66 13.95 -12.41 -19.99
C ASP A 66 14.19 -13.83 -19.48
N PRO A 67 13.68 -14.87 -20.21
CA PRO A 67 13.92 -16.26 -19.81
C PRO A 67 15.39 -16.64 -19.74
N ALA A 68 16.27 -15.87 -20.37
CA ALA A 68 17.71 -16.10 -20.30
C ALA A 68 18.31 -15.71 -18.94
N PHE A 69 17.56 -14.97 -18.11
CA PHE A 69 18.03 -14.66 -16.76
C PHE A 69 18.12 -15.94 -15.92
N ALA A 70 19.14 -16.02 -15.09
CA ALA A 70 19.36 -17.19 -14.24
C ALA A 70 18.40 -17.29 -13.07
N THR A 71 17.52 -16.31 -12.86
CA THR A 71 16.57 -16.25 -11.75
C THR A 71 15.19 -16.74 -12.18
N GLN A 72 14.42 -17.25 -11.21
CA GLN A 72 13.02 -17.60 -11.43
C GLN A 72 12.18 -16.35 -11.63
N PHE A 73 11.06 -16.49 -12.36
CA PHE A 73 10.15 -15.40 -12.60
C PHE A 73 9.62 -14.79 -11.29
N SER A 74 9.26 -15.62 -10.31
CA SER A 74 8.76 -15.13 -9.02
C SER A 74 9.76 -14.23 -8.31
N THR A 75 11.04 -14.56 -8.36
CA THR A 75 12.12 -13.75 -7.78
C THR A 75 12.20 -12.39 -8.45
N TYR A 76 12.01 -12.34 -9.76
CA TYR A 76 11.99 -11.09 -10.52
C TYR A 76 10.72 -10.30 -10.29
N ALA A 77 9.56 -10.98 -10.17
CA ALA A 77 8.26 -10.34 -10.06
C ALA A 77 8.03 -9.66 -8.70
N VAL A 78 8.51 -10.25 -7.61
CA VAL A 78 8.26 -9.74 -6.25
C VAL A 78 8.66 -8.26 -6.08
N PRO A 79 9.88 -7.83 -6.45
CA PRO A 79 10.22 -6.41 -6.30
C PRO A 79 9.43 -5.51 -7.26
N LYS A 80 9.01 -6.01 -8.42
CA LYS A 80 8.18 -5.23 -9.35
C LYS A 80 6.79 -5.00 -8.78
N ILE A 81 6.19 -6.02 -8.20
CA ILE A 81 4.86 -5.94 -7.58
C ILE A 81 4.92 -5.00 -6.37
N ALA A 82 5.85 -5.23 -5.46
CA ALA A 82 6.03 -4.41 -4.27
C ALA A 82 6.36 -2.96 -4.63
N GLY A 83 7.18 -2.75 -5.67
CA GLY A 83 7.58 -1.43 -6.13
C GLY A 83 6.41 -0.60 -6.63
N GLU A 84 5.46 -1.20 -7.36
CA GLU A 84 4.26 -0.49 -7.82
C GLU A 84 3.39 -0.03 -6.65
N ILE A 85 3.20 -0.90 -5.65
CA ILE A 85 2.42 -0.57 -4.46
C ILE A 85 3.10 0.55 -3.67
N ARG A 86 4.40 0.43 -3.41
CA ARG A 86 5.17 1.45 -2.68
C ARG A 86 5.15 2.80 -3.37
N ARG A 87 5.29 2.78 -4.69
CA ARG A 87 5.26 3.99 -5.49
C ARG A 87 3.93 4.72 -5.36
N PHE A 88 2.83 3.99 -5.45
CA PHE A 88 1.49 4.57 -5.28
C PHE A 88 1.32 5.15 -3.87
N LEU A 89 1.70 4.40 -2.84
CA LEU A 89 1.58 4.85 -1.46
C LEU A 89 2.39 6.11 -1.19
N ARG A 90 3.58 6.22 -1.79
CA ARG A 90 4.46 7.37 -1.62
C ARG A 90 3.96 8.59 -2.40
N ASP A 91 3.60 8.41 -3.68
CA ASP A 91 3.33 9.54 -4.57
C ASP A 91 1.90 10.05 -4.47
N ASP A 92 0.92 9.17 -4.41
CA ASP A 92 -0.50 9.54 -4.50
C ASP A 92 -1.29 9.22 -3.24
N GLY A 93 -1.27 7.95 -2.79
CA GLY A 93 -2.09 7.50 -1.68
C GLY A 93 -1.64 8.05 -0.34
N LEU A 94 -0.35 7.98 -0.06
CA LEU A 94 0.21 8.39 1.22
C LEU A 94 0.16 9.92 1.40
N LEU A 95 0.39 10.68 0.33
CA LEU A 95 0.34 12.14 0.38
C LEU A 95 -1.06 12.67 0.70
N LYS A 96 -2.11 12.09 0.10
CA LYS A 96 -3.50 12.48 0.37
C LYS A 96 -3.89 12.18 1.82
N VAL A 97 -3.60 10.98 2.30
CA VAL A 97 -3.85 10.58 3.69
C VAL A 97 -3.03 11.45 4.63
N SER A 98 -1.78 11.74 4.27
CA SER A 98 -0.86 12.55 5.05
C SER A 98 -1.35 13.98 5.28
N ARG A 99 -1.96 14.63 4.27
CA ARG A 99 -2.50 15.98 4.41
C ARG A 99 -3.68 16.02 5.37
N SER A 100 -4.65 15.14 5.17
CA SER A 100 -5.85 15.07 6.02
C SER A 100 -5.46 14.74 7.47
N VAL A 101 -4.59 13.76 7.66
CA VAL A 101 -4.09 13.36 8.97
C VAL A 101 -3.34 14.50 9.63
N LYS A 102 -2.48 15.20 8.89
CA LYS A 102 -1.69 16.31 9.41
C LYS A 102 -2.60 17.47 9.84
N GLU A 103 -3.61 17.81 9.07
CA GLU A 103 -4.58 18.84 9.42
C GLU A 103 -5.35 18.47 10.68
N ASN A 104 -5.81 17.22 10.79
CA ASN A 104 -6.52 16.73 11.96
C ASN A 104 -5.61 16.73 13.19
N GLN A 105 -4.36 16.30 13.05
CA GLN A 105 -3.39 16.30 14.15
C GLN A 105 -3.10 17.71 14.62
N ASN A 106 -2.98 18.68 13.72
CA ASN A 106 -2.78 20.08 14.10
C ASN A 106 -3.97 20.61 14.90
N ARG A 107 -5.20 20.27 14.50
CA ARG A 107 -6.41 20.62 15.23
C ARG A 107 -6.43 20.00 16.63
N VAL A 108 -6.07 18.72 16.71
CA VAL A 108 -6.03 18.01 17.99
C VAL A 108 -4.98 18.61 18.92
N MET A 109 -3.80 18.92 18.43
CA MET A 109 -2.73 19.53 19.22
C MET A 109 -3.12 20.93 19.72
N ALA A 110 -3.72 21.74 18.87
CA ALA A 110 -4.17 23.08 19.25
C ALA A 110 -5.29 23.01 20.30
N ALA A 111 -6.26 22.11 20.12
CA ALA A 111 -7.35 21.90 21.06
C ALA A 111 -6.83 21.39 22.41
N ARG A 112 -5.90 20.46 22.39
CA ARG A 112 -5.29 19.91 23.59
C ARG A 112 -4.57 21.02 24.42
N ALA A 113 -3.78 21.82 23.75
CA ALA A 113 -3.05 22.92 24.40
C ALA A 113 -4.01 23.92 25.02
N ARG A 114 -5.08 24.29 24.31
CA ARG A 114 -6.08 25.23 24.79
C ARG A 114 -6.84 24.67 25.98
N LEU A 115 -7.27 23.42 25.92
CA LEU A 115 -8.01 22.78 26.99
C LEU A 115 -7.14 22.57 28.24
N GLU A 116 -5.88 22.22 28.08
CA GLU A 116 -4.94 22.13 29.22
C GLU A 116 -4.82 23.46 29.95
N SER A 117 -4.75 24.55 29.20
CA SER A 117 -4.66 25.90 29.76
C SER A 117 -5.92 26.29 30.56
N VAL A 118 -7.11 25.90 30.05
CA VAL A 118 -8.39 26.22 30.70
C VAL A 118 -8.69 25.31 31.88
N LEU A 119 -8.44 23.98 31.70
CA LEU A 119 -8.82 22.97 32.69
C LEU A 119 -7.75 22.76 33.78
N GLY A 120 -6.51 23.11 33.51
CA GLY A 120 -5.39 22.85 34.40
C GLY A 120 -5.03 21.38 34.55
N ARG A 121 -5.47 20.54 33.62
CA ARG A 121 -5.20 19.12 33.58
C ARG A 121 -5.20 18.64 32.11
N GLU A 122 -4.72 17.42 31.87
CA GLU A 122 -4.77 16.84 30.55
C GLU A 122 -6.24 16.60 30.12
N PRO A 123 -6.65 17.07 28.94
CA PRO A 123 -8.03 16.90 28.50
C PRO A 123 -8.31 15.44 28.11
N ARG A 124 -9.57 15.04 28.29
CA ARG A 124 -10.03 13.72 27.90
C ARG A 124 -10.30 13.70 26.40
N LEU A 125 -10.30 12.51 25.81
CA LEU A 125 -10.58 12.32 24.41
C LEU A 125 -11.93 12.92 24.00
N SER A 126 -12.96 12.74 24.81
CA SER A 126 -14.29 13.32 24.59
C SER A 126 -14.28 14.84 24.56
N GLU A 127 -13.44 15.46 25.39
CA GLU A 127 -13.30 16.91 25.43
C GLU A 127 -12.61 17.44 24.18
N ILE A 128 -11.58 16.75 23.70
CA ILE A 128 -10.89 17.09 22.45
C ILE A 128 -11.84 16.92 21.28
N ALA A 129 -12.63 15.84 21.25
CA ALA A 129 -13.62 15.57 20.20
C ALA A 129 -14.65 16.69 20.13
N ALA A 130 -15.19 17.14 21.27
CA ALA A 130 -16.17 18.22 21.33
C ALA A 130 -15.57 19.55 20.81
N GLU A 131 -14.32 19.81 21.13
CA GLU A 131 -13.63 21.04 20.74
C GLU A 131 -13.29 21.09 19.26
N THR A 132 -12.84 19.97 18.69
CA THR A 132 -12.39 19.88 17.28
C THR A 132 -13.51 19.58 16.32
N GLY A 133 -14.63 19.01 16.78
CA GLY A 133 -15.70 18.50 15.92
C GLY A 133 -15.38 17.14 15.31
N LEU A 134 -14.25 16.55 15.66
CA LEU A 134 -13.87 15.21 15.22
C LEU A 134 -14.44 14.15 16.15
N THR A 135 -14.70 12.95 15.62
CA THR A 135 -15.11 11.82 16.48
C THR A 135 -13.88 11.23 17.19
N PRO A 136 -14.06 10.56 18.34
CA PRO A 136 -12.95 9.87 18.99
C PRO A 136 -12.26 8.86 18.07
N GLU A 137 -13.03 8.20 17.22
CA GLU A 137 -12.51 7.23 16.23
C GLU A 137 -11.61 7.91 15.19
N GLU A 138 -12.00 9.11 14.72
CA GLU A 138 -11.19 9.89 13.77
C GLU A 138 -9.87 10.33 14.39
N ILE A 139 -9.90 10.73 15.67
CA ILE A 139 -8.69 11.13 16.38
C ILE A 139 -7.73 9.97 16.52
N ALA A 140 -8.24 8.80 16.94
CA ALA A 140 -7.43 7.58 17.10
C ALA A 140 -6.89 7.08 15.75
N ALA A 141 -7.72 7.09 14.71
CA ALA A 141 -7.32 6.69 13.36
C ALA A 141 -6.23 7.60 12.81
N GLY A 142 -6.32 8.91 13.08
CA GLY A 142 -5.31 9.88 12.66
C GLY A 142 -3.94 9.59 13.30
N GLU A 143 -3.91 9.26 14.58
CA GLU A 143 -2.66 8.91 15.27
C GLU A 143 -2.04 7.65 14.69
N THR A 144 -2.85 6.62 14.44
CA THR A 144 -2.38 5.37 13.84
C THR A 144 -1.84 5.58 12.43
N ALA A 145 -2.53 6.36 11.60
CA ALA A 145 -2.10 6.66 10.24
C ALA A 145 -0.78 7.44 10.22
N CYS A 146 -0.58 8.37 11.16
CA CYS A 146 0.68 9.09 11.31
C CYS A 146 1.84 8.16 11.63
N GLN A 147 1.63 7.20 12.54
CA GLN A 147 2.65 6.21 12.90
C GLN A 147 2.99 5.32 11.70
N SER A 148 1.98 4.91 10.92
CA SER A 148 2.17 4.10 9.71
C SER A 148 2.99 4.85 8.66
N ALA A 149 2.72 6.14 8.47
CA ALA A 149 3.48 6.96 7.52
C ALA A 149 4.94 7.09 7.93
N LEU A 150 5.22 7.28 9.22
CA LEU A 150 6.59 7.33 9.74
C LEU A 150 7.31 5.99 9.56
N SER A 151 6.60 4.88 9.80
CA SER A 151 7.15 3.54 9.61
C SER A 151 7.55 3.30 8.15
N LEU A 152 6.73 3.75 7.19
CA LEU A 152 7.05 3.64 5.77
C LEU A 152 8.31 4.41 5.39
N ARG A 153 8.48 5.61 5.94
CA ARG A 153 9.69 6.41 5.70
C ARG A 153 10.95 5.75 6.22
N SER A 154 10.85 5.06 7.35
CA SER A 154 12.00 4.39 7.94
C SER A 154 12.41 3.11 7.19
N GLU A 155 11.53 2.54 6.37
CA GLU A 155 11.80 1.37 5.54
C GLU A 155 12.49 1.71 4.22
N GLU A 156 12.55 2.98 3.85
CA GLU A 156 13.27 3.43 2.67
C GLU A 156 14.76 3.52 2.94
#